data_0859f7cdc6ba2243481b7bb990eb94ed
#
_entry.id   0859f7cdc6ba2243481b7bb990eb94ed
#
_cell.length_a   1.000
_cell.length_b   1.000
_cell.length_c   1.000
_cell.angle_alpha   90.00
_cell.angle_beta   90.00
_cell.angle_gamma   90.00
#
_symmetry.space_group_name_H-M   'P 1'
#
loop_
_entity.id
_entity.type
_entity.pdbx_description
1 polymer ?
#
loop_
_entity_poly.entity_id
_entity_poly.type
_entity_poly.pdbx_seq_one_letter_code
_entity_poly.pdbx_strand_id
1 'polypeptide(L)'
;MNVGKRKTILLQEIRRGRIRKISFRIAATVALLMTLGGMYLIVSSPTHEKMLAKNESVIRHAYPQAKLILSTGKEIDLTKNAGHIQEQDGSVVALDSNKMLVYDGAQVIESKKTLYNKIIVPRGGEFFLTLSDGTEVWLNADSELEYPVNFVADERAVKLRGEAYFKVKKDTTKPFRVTSGEYRL
;
A
#
# COMPACT_ATOMS: atom_id res chain seq x y z
N MET A 1 9.45 -65.43 -75.09
CA MET A 1 8.63 -65.13 -73.92
C MET A 1 9.50 -64.38 -72.94
N ASN A 2 9.14 -63.16 -72.57
CA ASN A 2 9.99 -62.05 -72.15
C ASN A 2 10.44 -62.16 -70.68
N VAL A 3 11.61 -62.72 -70.40
CA VAL A 3 12.17 -62.80 -69.03
C VAL A 3 12.59 -61.44 -68.45
N GLY A 4 12.89 -60.49 -69.34
CA GLY A 4 13.29 -59.12 -68.93
C GLY A 4 12.21 -58.27 -68.25
N LYS A 5 10.95 -58.41 -68.64
CA LYS A 5 9.83 -57.64 -68.07
C LYS A 5 9.46 -58.02 -66.62
N ARG A 6 9.72 -59.27 -66.21
CA ARG A 6 9.44 -59.75 -64.84
C ARG A 6 10.48 -59.26 -63.82
N LYS A 7 11.75 -59.12 -64.21
CA LYS A 7 12.79 -58.59 -63.31
C LYS A 7 12.59 -57.11 -63.04
N THR A 8 12.16 -56.30 -63.93
CA THR A 8 11.93 -54.85 -63.72
C THR A 8 10.71 -54.61 -62.83
N ILE A 9 9.65 -55.39 -62.88
CA ILE A 9 8.47 -55.25 -62.04
C ILE A 9 8.83 -55.62 -60.59
N LEU A 10 9.54 -56.70 -60.34
CA LEU A 10 9.98 -57.14 -59.01
C LEU A 10 10.95 -56.13 -58.35
N LEU A 11 11.83 -55.51 -59.07
CA LEU A 11 12.74 -54.48 -58.54
C LEU A 11 12.02 -53.20 -58.23
N GLN A 12 10.96 -52.83 -58.95
CA GLN A 12 10.15 -51.67 -58.62
C GLN A 12 9.32 -51.85 -57.35
N GLU A 13 8.74 -53.04 -57.10
CA GLU A 13 7.99 -53.30 -55.89
C GLU A 13 8.89 -53.30 -54.64
N ILE A 14 10.03 -53.89 -54.70
CA ILE A 14 11.01 -53.91 -53.57
C ILE A 14 11.50 -52.50 -53.26
N ARG A 15 11.71 -51.66 -54.27
CA ARG A 15 12.17 -50.28 -54.12
C ARG A 15 11.07 -49.40 -53.50
N ARG A 16 9.80 -49.59 -53.89
CA ARG A 16 8.66 -48.83 -53.29
C ARG A 16 8.42 -49.19 -51.82
N GLY A 17 8.53 -50.46 -51.45
CA GLY A 17 8.39 -50.89 -50.05
C GLY A 17 9.50 -50.38 -49.13
N ARG A 18 10.73 -50.28 -49.65
CA ARG A 18 11.89 -49.78 -48.86
C ARG A 18 11.81 -48.24 -48.67
N ILE A 19 11.41 -47.51 -49.72
CA ILE A 19 11.25 -46.03 -49.61
C ILE A 19 10.11 -45.69 -48.66
N ARG A 20 9.01 -46.43 -48.66
CA ARG A 20 7.86 -46.22 -47.80
C ARG A 20 8.20 -46.45 -46.32
N LYS A 21 9.05 -47.41 -45.98
CA LYS A 21 9.54 -47.67 -44.61
C LYS A 21 10.52 -46.61 -44.12
N ILE A 22 11.33 -46.06 -45.00
CA ILE A 22 12.31 -45.01 -44.68
C ILE A 22 11.57 -43.70 -44.44
N SER A 23 10.61 -43.35 -45.30
CA SER A 23 9.80 -42.14 -45.13
C SER A 23 8.97 -42.15 -43.85
N PHE A 24 8.43 -43.30 -43.43
CA PHE A 24 7.73 -43.44 -42.16
C PHE A 24 8.62 -43.24 -40.95
N ARG A 25 9.87 -43.74 -41.01
CA ARG A 25 10.85 -43.54 -39.93
C ARG A 25 11.31 -42.08 -39.79
N ILE A 26 11.49 -41.39 -40.91
CA ILE A 26 11.85 -39.98 -40.94
C ILE A 26 10.65 -39.14 -40.42
N ALA A 27 9.42 -39.43 -40.83
CA ALA A 27 8.24 -38.75 -40.36
C ALA A 27 8.04 -38.91 -38.84
N ALA A 28 8.30 -40.12 -38.31
CA ALA A 28 8.19 -40.37 -36.86
C ALA A 28 9.26 -39.60 -36.04
N THR A 29 10.51 -39.53 -36.55
CA THR A 29 11.54 -38.76 -35.88
C THR A 29 11.29 -37.25 -35.89
N VAL A 30 10.80 -36.72 -37.00
CA VAL A 30 10.42 -35.29 -37.09
C VAL A 30 9.24 -34.97 -36.15
N ALA A 31 8.23 -35.84 -36.10
CA ALA A 31 7.11 -35.68 -35.18
C ALA A 31 7.59 -35.71 -33.70
N LEU A 32 8.49 -36.62 -33.35
CA LEU A 32 9.07 -36.69 -32.00
C LEU A 32 9.87 -35.42 -31.63
N LEU A 33 10.67 -34.91 -32.57
CA LEU A 33 11.42 -33.69 -32.36
C LEU A 33 10.52 -32.46 -32.21
N MET A 34 9.43 -32.39 -32.98
CA MET A 34 8.44 -31.31 -32.86
C MET A 34 7.72 -31.36 -31.49
N THR A 35 7.33 -32.55 -31.04
CA THR A 35 6.66 -32.70 -29.74
C THR A 35 7.59 -32.37 -28.57
N LEU A 36 8.84 -32.84 -28.61
CA LEU A 36 9.87 -32.50 -27.60
C LEU A 36 10.24 -31.01 -27.64
N GLY A 37 10.41 -30.45 -28.83
CA GLY A 37 10.67 -29.01 -29.00
C GLY A 37 9.51 -28.13 -28.54
N GLY A 38 8.29 -28.52 -28.87
CA GLY A 38 7.08 -27.82 -28.40
C GLY A 38 6.93 -27.88 -26.88
N MET A 39 7.19 -29.04 -26.28
CA MET A 39 7.18 -29.21 -24.82
C MET A 39 8.27 -28.41 -24.13
N TYR A 40 9.47 -28.38 -24.71
CA TYR A 40 10.57 -27.54 -24.19
C TYR A 40 10.19 -26.04 -24.23
N LEU A 41 9.59 -25.54 -25.29
CA LEU A 41 9.15 -24.15 -25.39
C LEU A 41 8.04 -23.82 -24.38
N ILE A 42 7.13 -24.74 -24.11
CA ILE A 42 6.07 -24.55 -23.10
C ILE A 42 6.64 -24.52 -21.68
N VAL A 43 7.57 -25.45 -21.38
CA VAL A 43 8.20 -25.54 -20.05
C VAL A 43 9.20 -24.39 -19.81
N SER A 44 9.89 -23.96 -20.88
CA SER A 44 10.88 -22.87 -20.83
C SER A 44 10.27 -21.47 -20.96
N SER A 45 8.93 -21.38 -21.14
CA SER A 45 8.27 -20.08 -21.21
C SER A 45 8.28 -19.41 -19.83
N PRO A 46 8.90 -18.25 -19.63
CA PRO A 46 8.99 -17.58 -18.33
C PRO A 46 7.65 -16.96 -17.88
N THR A 47 6.53 -17.38 -18.47
CA THR A 47 5.22 -16.75 -18.24
C THR A 47 4.61 -17.11 -16.88
N HIS A 48 5.02 -18.21 -16.25
CA HIS A 48 4.47 -18.61 -14.93
C HIS A 48 5.08 -17.86 -13.74
N GLU A 49 6.34 -17.43 -13.83
CA GLU A 49 6.96 -16.68 -12.73
C GLU A 49 6.47 -15.22 -12.64
N LYS A 50 6.12 -14.60 -13.78
CA LYS A 50 5.64 -13.21 -13.77
C LYS A 50 4.22 -13.02 -13.21
N MET A 51 3.39 -14.06 -13.16
CA MET A 51 2.06 -13.94 -12.56
C MET A 51 2.04 -14.11 -11.04
N LEU A 52 3.00 -14.83 -10.46
CA LEU A 52 3.11 -14.95 -9.01
C LEU A 52 3.83 -13.75 -8.38
N ALA A 53 4.76 -13.12 -9.11
CA ALA A 53 5.47 -11.94 -8.63
C ALA A 53 4.64 -10.64 -8.65
N LYS A 54 3.45 -10.62 -9.27
CA LYS A 54 2.59 -9.42 -9.34
C LYS A 54 1.69 -9.25 -8.11
N ASN A 55 1.70 -10.21 -7.19
CA ASN A 55 0.99 -10.13 -5.91
C ASN A 55 1.91 -10.04 -4.68
N GLU A 56 3.18 -9.75 -4.85
CA GLU A 56 3.91 -9.14 -3.75
C GLU A 56 3.22 -7.80 -3.49
N SER A 57 2.35 -7.79 -2.49
CA SER A 57 2.01 -6.56 -1.81
C SER A 57 3.34 -5.94 -1.40
N VAL A 58 3.79 -4.97 -2.17
CA VAL A 58 4.92 -4.13 -1.76
C VAL A 58 4.49 -3.63 -0.39
N ILE A 59 5.07 -4.20 0.67
CA ILE A 59 4.96 -3.68 2.03
C ILE A 59 5.65 -2.33 1.93
N ARG A 60 4.87 -1.32 1.55
CA ARG A 60 5.32 0.05 1.60
C ARG A 60 5.40 0.37 3.07
N HIS A 61 6.58 0.73 3.53
CA HIS A 61 6.72 1.33 4.85
C HIS A 61 5.66 2.42 4.97
N ALA A 62 5.02 2.50 6.14
CA ALA A 62 4.08 3.57 6.40
C ALA A 62 4.78 4.91 6.16
N TYR A 63 4.13 5.77 5.39
CA TYR A 63 4.65 7.12 5.11
C TYR A 63 3.90 8.10 5.98
N PRO A 64 4.56 9.17 6.44
CA PRO A 64 3.86 10.25 7.12
C PRO A 64 2.86 10.87 6.14
N GLN A 65 1.62 10.43 6.24
CA GLN A 65 0.50 10.89 5.43
C GLN A 65 -0.68 11.20 6.34
N ALA A 66 -1.11 12.46 6.33
CA ALA A 66 -2.31 12.86 7.03
C ALA A 66 -2.96 14.07 6.37
N LYS A 67 -4.26 14.21 6.61
CA LYS A 67 -5.03 15.41 6.34
C LYS A 67 -5.41 16.05 7.67
N LEU A 68 -5.19 17.35 7.79
CA LEU A 68 -5.67 18.17 8.89
C LEU A 68 -6.93 18.89 8.45
N ILE A 69 -8.00 18.74 9.21
CA ILE A 69 -9.24 19.51 9.06
C ILE A 69 -9.27 20.51 10.22
N LEU A 70 -9.19 21.79 9.91
CA LEU A 70 -9.24 22.86 10.88
C LEU A 70 -10.67 23.06 11.42
N SER A 71 -10.80 23.79 12.52
CA SER A 71 -12.08 24.17 13.11
C SER A 71 -13.01 24.93 12.13
N THR A 72 -12.42 25.54 11.10
CA THR A 72 -13.14 26.23 10.00
C THR A 72 -13.72 25.28 8.97
N GLY A 73 -13.37 23.98 9.00
CA GLY A 73 -13.65 22.99 7.95
C GLY A 73 -12.63 23.01 6.80
N LYS A 74 -11.60 23.85 6.84
CA LYS A 74 -10.55 23.87 5.81
C LYS A 74 -9.71 22.61 5.92
N GLU A 75 -9.55 21.88 4.81
CA GLU A 75 -8.68 20.72 4.71
C GLU A 75 -7.27 21.10 4.25
N ILE A 76 -6.26 20.55 4.91
CA ILE A 76 -4.85 20.75 4.63
C ILE A 76 -4.18 19.38 4.49
N ASP A 77 -3.56 19.13 3.35
CA ASP A 77 -2.77 17.92 3.11
C ASP A 77 -1.38 18.12 3.72
N LEU A 78 -1.11 17.43 4.83
CA LEU A 78 0.15 17.52 5.58
C LEU A 78 1.32 16.82 4.88
N THR A 79 1.07 16.01 3.86
CA THR A 79 2.12 15.41 3.02
C THR A 79 2.82 16.42 2.12
N LYS A 80 2.06 17.42 1.65
CA LYS A 80 2.52 18.36 0.63
C LYS A 80 2.92 19.72 1.19
N ASN A 81 2.32 20.08 2.33
CA ASN A 81 2.50 21.41 2.91
C ASN A 81 3.39 21.33 4.14
N ALA A 82 4.56 21.94 4.08
CA ALA A 82 5.38 22.30 5.24
C ALA A 82 5.17 23.79 5.51
N GLY A 83 5.00 24.18 6.77
CA GLY A 83 4.89 25.59 7.14
C GLY A 83 4.01 25.85 8.34
N HIS A 84 3.77 27.13 8.59
CA HIS A 84 2.91 27.58 9.69
C HIS A 84 1.46 27.66 9.20
N ILE A 85 0.56 27.03 9.96
CA ILE A 85 -0.87 27.05 9.76
C ILE A 85 -1.44 27.89 10.87
N GLN A 86 -2.12 28.99 10.55
CA GLN A 86 -2.76 29.85 11.54
C GLN A 86 -4.23 29.49 11.70
N GLU A 87 -4.66 29.31 12.93
CA GLU A 87 -6.04 29.08 13.33
C GLU A 87 -6.83 30.42 13.45
N GLN A 88 -8.16 30.31 13.57
CA GLN A 88 -9.02 31.50 13.75
C GLN A 88 -8.77 32.25 15.06
N ASP A 89 -8.33 31.55 16.10
CA ASP A 89 -8.00 32.16 17.41
C ASP A 89 -6.57 32.72 17.44
N GLY A 90 -5.86 32.70 16.30
CA GLY A 90 -4.49 33.18 16.20
C GLY A 90 -3.44 32.15 16.65
N SER A 91 -3.84 30.98 17.15
CA SER A 91 -2.90 29.92 17.48
C SER A 91 -2.18 29.43 16.21
N VAL A 92 -0.91 29.12 16.36
CA VAL A 92 -0.05 28.68 15.25
C VAL A 92 0.23 27.20 15.40
N VAL A 93 -0.02 26.47 14.33
CA VAL A 93 0.35 25.09 14.18
C VAL A 93 1.54 25.03 13.23
N ALA A 94 2.67 24.53 13.68
CA ALA A 94 3.84 24.36 12.85
C ALA A 94 3.92 22.92 12.35
N LEU A 95 4.10 22.75 11.06
CA LEU A 95 4.52 21.48 10.46
C LEU A 95 6.04 21.58 10.23
N ASP A 96 6.81 20.83 10.99
CA ASP A 96 8.27 20.84 10.87
C ASP A 96 8.76 20.06 9.63
N SER A 97 10.08 20.12 9.40
CA SER A 97 10.72 19.42 8.28
C SER A 97 10.59 17.89 8.35
N ASN A 98 10.34 17.34 9.53
CA ASN A 98 10.10 15.92 9.77
C ASN A 98 8.62 15.54 9.62
N LYS A 99 7.80 16.50 9.14
CA LYS A 99 6.33 16.36 9.02
C LYS A 99 5.63 16.09 10.35
N MET A 100 6.19 16.63 11.43
CA MET A 100 5.60 16.62 12.75
C MET A 100 4.75 17.87 12.93
N LEU A 101 3.50 17.68 13.36
CA LEU A 101 2.61 18.78 13.69
C LEU A 101 2.81 19.16 15.15
N VAL A 102 3.23 20.41 15.39
CA VAL A 102 3.49 20.93 16.73
C VAL A 102 2.61 22.15 16.97
N TYR A 103 1.85 22.13 18.05
CA TYR A 103 1.08 23.27 18.51
C TYR A 103 1.95 24.13 19.42
N ASP A 104 2.13 25.40 19.06
CA ASP A 104 2.79 26.36 19.95
C ASP A 104 1.76 26.84 21.00
N GLY A 105 1.83 26.26 22.19
CA GLY A 105 0.94 26.57 23.29
C GLY A 105 1.15 27.98 23.90
N ALA A 106 2.08 28.78 23.36
CA ALA A 106 2.48 30.07 23.98
C ALA A 106 1.49 31.21 23.72
N GLN A 107 0.53 31.03 22.81
CA GLN A 107 -0.50 32.06 22.54
C GLN A 107 -1.91 31.54 22.85
N VAL A 108 -2.21 31.40 24.14
CA VAL A 108 -3.60 31.22 24.57
C VAL A 108 -4.30 32.57 24.46
N ILE A 109 -4.85 32.87 23.30
CA ILE A 109 -5.85 33.94 23.22
C ILE A 109 -7.10 33.39 23.92
N GLU A 110 -7.60 34.08 24.95
CA GLU A 110 -8.84 33.74 25.66
C GLU A 110 -10.03 33.70 24.70
N SER A 111 -10.11 32.63 23.91
CA SER A 111 -11.28 32.33 23.12
C SER A 111 -12.30 31.64 24.01
N LYS A 112 -13.47 32.24 24.22
CA LYS A 112 -14.59 31.61 24.95
C LYS A 112 -15.12 30.33 24.28
N LYS A 113 -14.68 30.02 23.08
CA LYS A 113 -15.13 28.86 22.29
C LYS A 113 -13.96 27.93 22.04
N THR A 114 -14.08 26.67 22.48
CA THR A 114 -13.12 25.62 22.15
C THR A 114 -13.18 25.29 20.68
N LEU A 115 -12.07 25.47 19.97
CA LEU A 115 -11.90 25.07 18.58
C LEU A 115 -11.41 23.65 18.52
N TYR A 116 -11.96 22.83 17.62
CA TYR A 116 -11.57 21.44 17.43
C TYR A 116 -10.97 21.23 16.05
N ASN A 117 -9.87 20.55 16.00
CA ASN A 117 -9.26 20.08 14.78
C ASN A 117 -9.39 18.57 14.67
N LYS A 118 -9.28 18.05 13.44
CA LYS A 118 -9.31 16.62 13.18
C LYS A 118 -8.15 16.26 12.28
N ILE A 119 -7.41 15.21 12.65
CA ILE A 119 -6.43 14.55 11.79
C ILE A 119 -7.02 13.25 11.28
N ILE A 120 -6.85 13.00 9.98
CA ILE A 120 -7.24 11.77 9.31
C ILE A 120 -5.99 11.16 8.68
N VAL A 121 -5.66 9.93 9.09
CA VAL A 121 -4.57 9.13 8.54
C VAL A 121 -5.16 8.08 7.60
N PRO A 122 -4.84 8.11 6.30
CA PRO A 122 -5.35 7.15 5.35
C PRO A 122 -4.71 5.77 5.54
N ARG A 123 -5.24 4.76 4.86
CA ARG A 123 -4.66 3.41 4.83
C ARG A 123 -3.23 3.42 4.31
N GLY A 124 -2.33 2.75 5.03
CA GLY A 124 -0.90 2.70 4.72
C GLY A 124 -0.12 3.95 5.13
N GLY A 125 -0.78 4.94 5.76
CA GLY A 125 -0.14 6.10 6.37
C GLY A 125 0.14 5.88 7.86
N GLU A 126 0.96 6.75 8.43
CA GLU A 126 1.14 6.97 9.85
C GLU A 126 1.36 8.47 10.07
N PHE A 127 1.06 8.96 11.24
CA PHE A 127 1.30 10.37 11.54
C PHE A 127 1.63 10.61 13.00
N PHE A 128 2.56 11.53 13.23
CA PHE A 128 2.96 11.95 14.56
C PHE A 128 2.58 13.42 14.80
N LEU A 129 2.03 13.70 15.98
CA LEU A 129 1.75 15.07 16.39
C LEU A 129 1.99 15.28 17.88
N THR A 130 2.29 16.51 18.25
CA THR A 130 2.35 16.97 19.64
C THR A 130 1.19 17.93 19.88
N LEU A 131 0.32 17.60 20.83
CA LEU A 131 -0.81 18.42 21.24
C LEU A 131 -0.36 19.66 22.01
N SER A 132 -1.25 20.64 22.19
CA SER A 132 -0.95 21.91 22.90
C SER A 132 -0.55 21.75 24.36
N ASP A 133 -0.91 20.64 25.01
CA ASP A 133 -0.47 20.29 26.37
C ASP A 133 0.92 19.63 26.39
N GLY A 134 1.51 19.33 25.23
CA GLY A 134 2.76 18.59 25.08
C GLY A 134 2.61 17.07 25.09
N THR A 135 1.38 16.55 25.01
CA THR A 135 1.13 15.12 24.81
C THR A 135 1.52 14.74 23.38
N GLU A 136 2.33 13.69 23.26
CA GLU A 136 2.78 13.14 21.98
C GLU A 136 1.83 12.02 21.55
N VAL A 137 1.45 12.03 20.26
CA VAL A 137 0.49 11.07 19.70
C VAL A 137 1.03 10.48 18.41
N TRP A 138 1.02 9.15 18.30
CA TRP A 138 1.31 8.41 17.09
C TRP A 138 0.02 7.76 16.59
N LEU A 139 -0.47 8.21 15.45
CA LEU A 139 -1.66 7.68 14.78
C LEU A 139 -1.25 6.64 13.77
N ASN A 140 -1.88 5.47 13.84
CA ASN A 140 -1.70 4.40 12.87
C ASN A 140 -2.60 4.60 11.63
N ALA A 141 -2.44 3.74 10.62
CA ALA A 141 -3.24 3.74 9.40
C ALA A 141 -4.75 3.63 9.70
N ASP A 142 -5.57 4.25 8.84
CA ASP A 142 -7.05 4.24 8.93
C ASP A 142 -7.59 4.79 10.27
N SER A 143 -6.92 5.81 10.81
CA SER A 143 -7.26 6.41 12.10
C SER A 143 -7.62 7.89 11.98
N GLU A 144 -8.52 8.33 12.87
CA GLU A 144 -8.94 9.72 13.01
C GLU A 144 -8.81 10.16 14.45
N LEU A 145 -8.26 11.35 14.67
CA LEU A 145 -8.18 11.98 15.98
C LEU A 145 -8.82 13.37 15.92
N GLU A 146 -9.87 13.58 16.72
CA GLU A 146 -10.46 14.89 16.95
C GLU A 146 -10.00 15.40 18.32
N TYR A 147 -9.46 16.61 18.36
CA TYR A 147 -8.84 17.18 19.55
C TYR A 147 -9.03 18.70 19.58
N PRO A 148 -9.11 19.31 20.76
CA PRO A 148 -9.16 20.76 20.87
C PRO A 148 -7.81 21.40 20.55
N VAL A 149 -7.81 22.54 19.88
CA VAL A 149 -6.62 23.34 19.61
C VAL A 149 -5.92 23.69 20.92
N ASN A 150 -6.69 24.06 21.95
CA ASN A 150 -6.22 24.33 23.30
C ASN A 150 -7.09 23.63 24.34
N PHE A 151 -6.48 23.03 25.37
CA PHE A 151 -7.18 22.37 26.47
C PHE A 151 -7.59 23.42 27.55
N VAL A 152 -8.70 24.11 27.32
CA VAL A 152 -9.20 25.15 28.24
C VAL A 152 -10.14 24.60 29.32
N ALA A 153 -10.75 23.42 29.12
CA ALA A 153 -11.64 22.78 30.08
C ALA A 153 -10.88 22.13 31.25
N ASP A 154 -11.64 21.63 32.26
CA ASP A 154 -11.09 20.95 33.43
C ASP A 154 -10.54 19.55 33.10
N GLU A 155 -10.76 19.06 31.88
CA GLU A 155 -10.19 17.82 31.37
C GLU A 155 -9.57 18.03 29.98
N ARG A 156 -8.62 17.16 29.63
CA ARG A 156 -8.00 17.10 28.32
C ARG A 156 -8.62 15.97 27.53
N ALA A 157 -9.72 16.24 26.85
CA ALA A 157 -10.50 15.24 26.15
C ALA A 157 -10.21 15.24 24.64
N VAL A 158 -9.99 14.04 24.09
CA VAL A 158 -9.83 13.79 22.66
C VAL A 158 -10.73 12.63 22.22
N LYS A 159 -11.09 12.59 20.93
CA LYS A 159 -11.86 11.48 20.36
C LYS A 159 -11.01 10.76 19.34
N LEU A 160 -10.86 9.46 19.50
CA LEU A 160 -10.12 8.57 18.61
C LEU A 160 -11.08 7.63 17.89
N ARG A 161 -10.87 7.48 16.59
CA ARG A 161 -11.37 6.36 15.81
C ARG A 161 -10.16 5.67 15.18
N GLY A 162 -10.06 4.35 15.29
CA GLY A 162 -8.90 3.58 14.85
C GLY A 162 -7.90 3.36 15.98
N GLU A 163 -6.61 3.43 15.68
CA GLU A 163 -5.52 3.07 16.58
C GLU A 163 -4.52 4.21 16.75
N ALA A 164 -4.15 4.49 18.01
CA ALA A 164 -3.13 5.46 18.35
C ALA A 164 -2.37 5.08 19.62
N TYR A 165 -1.12 5.50 19.69
CA TYR A 165 -0.32 5.47 20.89
C TYR A 165 -0.19 6.89 21.46
N PHE A 166 -0.43 7.06 22.76
CA PHE A 166 -0.35 8.32 23.47
C PHE A 166 0.75 8.29 24.53
N LYS A 167 1.68 9.22 24.44
CA LYS A 167 2.64 9.52 25.52
C LYS A 167 2.16 10.78 26.21
N VAL A 168 1.28 10.58 27.18
CA VAL A 168 0.57 11.66 27.84
C VAL A 168 1.51 12.49 28.72
N LYS A 169 1.48 13.81 28.55
CA LYS A 169 2.17 14.75 29.44
C LYS A 169 1.54 14.68 30.82
N LYS A 170 2.36 14.45 31.83
CA LYS A 170 1.89 14.38 33.22
C LYS A 170 1.32 15.75 33.66
N ASP A 171 0.06 15.73 34.06
CA ASP A 171 -0.64 16.84 34.69
C ASP A 171 -1.64 16.23 35.70
N THR A 172 -1.45 16.55 36.96
CA THR A 172 -2.30 16.02 38.06
C THR A 172 -3.57 16.82 38.27
N THR A 173 -3.67 17.98 37.66
CA THR A 173 -4.83 18.88 37.79
C THR A 173 -5.88 18.66 36.70
N LYS A 174 -5.45 18.26 35.48
CA LYS A 174 -6.33 18.03 34.33
C LYS A 174 -6.16 16.62 33.79
N PRO A 175 -7.08 15.70 34.06
CA PRO A 175 -6.99 14.35 33.52
C PRO A 175 -7.06 14.33 31.99
N PHE A 176 -6.30 13.42 31.37
CA PHE A 176 -6.37 13.16 29.92
C PHE A 176 -7.37 12.05 29.65
N ARG A 177 -8.32 12.27 28.74
CA ARG A 177 -9.37 11.31 28.40
C ARG A 177 -9.39 11.04 26.90
N VAL A 178 -9.40 9.78 26.54
CA VAL A 178 -9.59 9.33 25.16
C VAL A 178 -10.98 8.67 25.07
N THR A 179 -11.81 9.15 24.17
CA THR A 179 -13.07 8.50 23.81
C THR A 179 -12.88 7.79 22.48
N SER A 180 -13.09 6.46 22.45
CA SER A 180 -12.99 5.66 21.24
C SER A 180 -14.34 4.98 20.95
N GLY A 181 -15.03 5.38 19.89
CA GLY A 181 -16.37 4.92 19.59
C GLY A 181 -17.34 5.19 20.75
N GLU A 182 -17.96 4.13 21.30
CA GLU A 182 -18.83 4.20 22.47
C GLU A 182 -18.07 4.10 23.81
N TYR A 183 -16.77 3.85 23.79
CA TYR A 183 -15.96 3.61 25.00
C TYR A 183 -15.16 4.87 25.40
N ARG A 184 -15.17 5.14 26.69
CA ARG A 184 -14.31 6.12 27.36
C ARG A 184 -13.14 5.39 28.04
N LEU A 185 -11.94 5.74 27.72
CA LEU A 185 -10.71 5.24 28.33
C LEU A 185 -10.12 6.27 29.28
#